data_ec7415954648ec01c9471df881001fec
#
_entry.id   ec7415954648ec01c9471df881001fec
#
_cell.length_a   1.000
_cell.length_b   1.000
_cell.length_c   1.000
_cell.angle_alpha   90.00
_cell.angle_beta   90.00
_cell.angle_gamma   90.00
#
_symmetry.space_group_name_H-M   'P 1'
#
loop_
_entity.id
_entity.type
_entity.pdbx_description
1 polymer ?
#
loop_
_entity_poly.entity_id
_entity_poly.type
_entity_poly.pdbx_seq_one_letter_code
_entity_poly.pdbx_strand_id
1 'polypeptide(L)'
;MLYDPATKRITALLDYDFACIHHPSYEFLRSFSGAGGKLEGWSGSESHEETALRDAKLYGFPSPLPESTADGVDWIVAKVWEDELEKVNVERPRIMKGIEKVADVDAVLGSLLPWRVTNSDVLLMQSEQVIMKCRDENEVQLIKLMEHLGF
;
A
#
# COMPACT_ATOMS: atom_id res chain seq x y z
N MET A 1 -9.24 -11.95 11.62
CA MET A 1 -10.01 -12.96 10.84
C MET A 1 -9.63 -14.36 11.31
N LEU A 2 -10.61 -15.25 11.40
CA LEU A 2 -10.38 -16.67 11.76
C LEU A 2 -10.40 -17.52 10.49
N TYR A 3 -9.45 -18.42 10.38
CA TYR A 3 -9.30 -19.33 9.26
C TYR A 3 -9.30 -20.77 9.77
N ASP A 4 -10.11 -21.61 9.15
CA ASP A 4 -10.11 -23.04 9.43
C ASP A 4 -9.21 -23.77 8.42
N PRO A 5 -8.07 -24.32 8.85
CA PRO A 5 -7.15 -25.00 7.95
C PRO A 5 -7.68 -26.32 7.38
N ALA A 6 -8.63 -26.96 8.07
CA ALA A 6 -9.22 -28.23 7.62
C ALA A 6 -10.18 -28.03 6.44
N THR A 7 -11.02 -26.99 6.51
CA THR A 7 -11.98 -26.66 5.45
C THR A 7 -11.42 -25.63 4.45
N LYS A 8 -10.25 -25.04 4.73
CA LYS A 8 -9.63 -23.96 3.97
C LYS A 8 -10.57 -22.75 3.78
N ARG A 9 -11.36 -22.43 4.81
CA ARG A 9 -12.33 -21.34 4.78
C ARG A 9 -12.08 -20.31 5.87
N ILE A 10 -12.39 -19.07 5.56
CA ILE A 10 -12.53 -18.02 6.58
C ILE A 10 -13.85 -18.27 7.29
N THR A 11 -13.80 -18.46 8.60
CA THR A 11 -14.97 -18.78 9.45
C THR A 11 -15.50 -17.55 10.18
N ALA A 12 -14.67 -16.53 10.39
CA ALA A 12 -15.11 -15.27 10.97
C ALA A 12 -14.20 -14.10 10.57
N LEU A 13 -14.81 -12.93 10.46
CA LEU A 13 -14.11 -11.65 10.45
C LEU A 13 -14.17 -11.08 11.87
N LEU A 14 -13.06 -10.54 12.34
CA LEU A 14 -12.91 -9.95 13.67
C LEU A 14 -12.46 -8.51 13.52
N ASP A 15 -12.66 -7.73 14.58
CA ASP A 15 -12.16 -6.37 14.67
C ASP A 15 -12.83 -5.41 13.67
N TYR A 16 -14.12 -5.13 13.98
CA TYR A 16 -14.92 -4.19 13.18
C TYR A 16 -14.87 -2.75 13.72
N ASP A 17 -14.05 -2.48 14.72
CA ASP A 17 -14.05 -1.18 15.43
C ASP A 17 -13.74 0.00 14.49
N PHE A 18 -13.01 -0.26 13.41
CA PHE A 18 -12.70 0.72 12.37
C PHE A 18 -13.42 0.46 11.03
N ALA A 19 -14.42 -0.43 11.04
CA ALA A 19 -15.19 -0.70 9.82
C ALA A 19 -16.02 0.53 9.43
N CYS A 20 -15.93 0.94 8.18
CA CYS A 20 -16.62 2.12 7.67
C CYS A 20 -16.93 1.93 6.17
N ILE A 21 -17.86 2.73 5.67
CA ILE A 21 -18.15 2.77 4.23
C ILE A 21 -17.24 3.84 3.62
N HIS A 22 -16.32 3.40 2.80
CA HIS A 22 -15.39 4.26 2.05
C HIS A 22 -15.48 4.05 0.55
N HIS A 23 -14.83 4.95 -0.19
CA HIS A 23 -14.60 4.73 -1.61
C HIS A 23 -13.74 3.47 -1.81
N PRO A 24 -14.00 2.62 -2.82
CA PRO A 24 -13.27 1.37 -3.06
C PRO A 24 -11.74 1.53 -3.13
N SER A 25 -11.23 2.68 -3.57
CA SER A 25 -9.78 2.96 -3.58
C SER A 25 -9.12 2.77 -2.22
N TYR A 26 -9.85 3.02 -1.13
CA TYR A 26 -9.33 2.92 0.23
C TYR A 26 -8.86 1.49 0.58
N GLU A 27 -9.52 0.48 0.05
CA GLU A 27 -9.13 -0.92 0.23
C GLU A 27 -7.73 -1.20 -0.33
N PHE A 28 -7.40 -0.60 -1.47
CA PHE A 28 -6.09 -0.79 -2.12
C PHE A 28 -4.99 0.04 -1.47
N LEU A 29 -5.30 1.22 -0.95
CA LEU A 29 -4.34 2.06 -0.23
C LEU A 29 -4.01 1.49 1.16
N ARG A 30 -4.89 0.68 1.74
CA ARG A 30 -4.77 0.08 3.08
C ARG A 30 -4.61 -1.44 3.06
N SER A 31 -4.48 -2.04 1.90
CA SER A 31 -4.37 -3.48 1.72
C SER A 31 -3.01 -4.05 2.17
N PHE A 32 -2.86 -5.34 2.03
CA PHE A 32 -1.66 -6.08 2.43
C PHE A 32 -0.51 -5.84 1.44
N SER A 33 0.57 -5.23 1.87
CA SER A 33 1.77 -5.03 1.06
C SER A 33 2.45 -6.36 0.71
N GLY A 34 2.58 -7.26 1.69
CA GLY A 34 3.25 -8.55 1.50
C GLY A 34 2.58 -9.49 0.49
N ALA A 35 1.27 -9.37 0.28
CA ALA A 35 0.54 -10.11 -0.77
C ALA A 35 0.42 -9.31 -2.08
N GLY A 36 1.14 -8.21 -2.21
CA GLY A 36 1.04 -7.36 -3.39
C GLY A 36 -0.34 -6.69 -3.57
N GLY A 37 -1.18 -6.67 -2.55
CA GLY A 37 -2.54 -6.09 -2.63
C GLY A 37 -2.53 -4.55 -2.56
N LYS A 38 -1.63 -3.96 -1.79
CA LYS A 38 -1.58 -2.51 -1.59
C LYS A 38 -1.12 -1.76 -2.86
N LEU A 39 -1.77 -0.67 -3.17
CA LEU A 39 -1.31 0.30 -4.18
C LEU A 39 -0.59 1.43 -3.45
N GLU A 40 0.71 1.52 -3.62
CA GLU A 40 1.53 2.61 -3.08
C GLU A 40 1.45 3.82 -4.00
N GLY A 41 1.40 5.03 -3.41
CA GLY A 41 1.66 6.26 -4.13
C GLY A 41 3.14 6.42 -4.46
N TRP A 42 3.46 7.33 -5.36
CA TRP A 42 4.84 7.65 -5.67
C TRP A 42 5.56 8.23 -4.44
N SER A 43 6.74 7.71 -4.11
CA SER A 43 7.53 8.16 -2.95
C SER A 43 8.89 8.77 -3.32
N GLY A 44 9.32 8.57 -4.57
CA GLY A 44 10.65 8.99 -5.03
C GLY A 44 11.81 8.18 -4.42
N SER A 45 11.49 7.09 -3.75
CA SER A 45 12.46 6.17 -3.14
C SER A 45 12.13 4.69 -3.40
N GLU A 46 11.14 4.44 -4.28
CA GLU A 46 10.76 3.09 -4.66
C GLU A 46 11.91 2.35 -5.32
N SER A 47 12.01 1.07 -5.03
CA SER A 47 12.81 0.15 -5.81
C SER A 47 12.22 -0.01 -7.23
N HIS A 48 13.02 -0.48 -8.15
CA HIS A 48 12.54 -0.79 -9.50
C HIS A 48 11.39 -1.81 -9.48
N GLU A 49 11.43 -2.78 -8.57
CA GLU A 49 10.38 -3.79 -8.43
C GLU A 49 9.07 -3.22 -7.88
N GLU A 50 9.12 -2.30 -6.92
CA GLU A 50 7.93 -1.62 -6.38
C GLU A 50 7.25 -0.77 -7.46
N THR A 51 8.04 -0.02 -8.22
CA THR A 51 7.52 0.73 -9.38
C THR A 51 6.88 -0.21 -10.41
N ALA A 52 7.54 -1.30 -10.75
CA ALA A 52 7.01 -2.28 -11.70
C ALA A 52 5.71 -2.95 -11.19
N LEU A 53 5.61 -3.23 -9.88
CA LEU A 53 4.38 -3.75 -9.29
C LEU A 53 3.25 -2.72 -9.32
N ARG A 54 3.54 -1.46 -9.02
CA ARG A 54 2.58 -0.36 -9.13
C ARG A 54 2.03 -0.27 -10.56
N ASP A 55 2.91 -0.27 -11.55
CA ASP A 55 2.54 -0.21 -12.96
C ASP A 55 1.72 -1.44 -13.37
N ALA A 56 2.07 -2.63 -12.90
CA ALA A 56 1.31 -3.84 -13.18
C ALA A 56 -0.13 -3.76 -12.64
N LYS A 57 -0.34 -3.18 -11.48
CA LYS A 57 -1.68 -2.97 -10.90
C LYS A 57 -2.50 -1.91 -11.63
N LEU A 58 -1.85 -0.86 -12.13
CA LEU A 58 -2.51 0.22 -12.85
C LEU A 58 -2.81 -0.12 -14.30
N TYR A 59 -1.87 -0.79 -14.97
CA TYR A 59 -1.91 -0.96 -16.42
C TYR A 59 -2.04 -2.42 -16.87
N GLY A 60 -1.85 -3.36 -15.96
CA GLY A 60 -1.93 -4.80 -16.20
C GLY A 60 -0.60 -5.52 -15.99
N PHE A 61 -0.70 -6.75 -15.50
CA PHE A 61 0.46 -7.59 -15.24
C PHE A 61 1.15 -8.01 -16.54
N PRO A 62 2.50 -7.99 -16.57
CA PRO A 62 3.26 -8.41 -17.75
C PRO A 62 3.15 -9.93 -17.98
N SER A 63 3.38 -10.35 -19.20
CA SER A 63 3.48 -11.76 -19.56
C SER A 63 4.74 -11.99 -20.42
N PRO A 64 5.71 -12.79 -19.98
CA PRO A 64 5.73 -13.54 -18.72
C PRO A 64 5.86 -12.64 -17.49
N LEU A 65 5.51 -13.18 -16.31
CA LEU A 65 5.75 -12.49 -15.04
C LEU A 65 7.24 -12.38 -14.76
N PRO A 66 7.72 -11.30 -14.13
CA PRO A 66 9.09 -11.21 -13.65
C PRO A 66 9.40 -12.32 -12.62
N GLU A 67 10.68 -12.64 -12.45
CA GLU A 67 11.11 -13.56 -11.41
C GLU A 67 10.96 -12.90 -10.03
N SER A 68 10.41 -13.65 -9.07
CA SER A 68 10.32 -13.20 -7.67
C SER A 68 11.68 -13.36 -6.99
N THR A 69 12.12 -12.33 -6.28
CA THR A 69 13.32 -12.37 -5.44
C THR A 69 12.95 -12.62 -3.98
N ALA A 70 13.90 -13.11 -3.17
CA ALA A 70 13.63 -13.49 -1.78
C ALA A 70 13.15 -12.30 -0.91
N ASP A 71 13.68 -11.11 -1.19
CA ASP A 71 13.38 -9.88 -0.45
C ASP A 71 12.55 -8.88 -1.27
N GLY A 72 12.07 -9.28 -2.44
CA GLY A 72 11.34 -8.44 -3.38
C GLY A 72 9.86 -8.80 -3.51
N VAL A 73 9.29 -8.47 -4.65
CA VAL A 73 7.88 -8.71 -4.97
C VAL A 73 7.64 -10.18 -5.29
N ASP A 74 6.67 -10.79 -4.61
CA ASP A 74 6.11 -12.07 -5.02
C ASP A 74 5.10 -11.87 -6.16
N TRP A 75 5.60 -11.92 -7.39
CA TRP A 75 4.81 -11.69 -8.60
C TRP A 75 3.70 -12.70 -8.81
N ILE A 76 3.90 -13.94 -8.36
CA ILE A 76 2.90 -15.00 -8.48
C ILE A 76 1.74 -14.70 -7.54
N VAL A 77 2.03 -14.39 -6.27
CA VAL A 77 1.00 -14.04 -5.28
C VAL A 77 0.27 -12.78 -5.68
N ALA A 78 0.98 -11.74 -6.14
CA ALA A 78 0.36 -10.49 -6.58
C ALA A 78 -0.58 -10.71 -7.78
N LYS A 79 -0.18 -11.52 -8.75
CA LYS A 79 -1.02 -11.87 -9.91
C LYS A 79 -2.24 -12.71 -9.52
N VAL A 80 -2.06 -13.72 -8.66
CA VAL A 80 -3.17 -14.54 -8.14
C VAL A 80 -4.18 -13.68 -7.39
N TRP A 81 -3.70 -12.73 -6.58
CA TRP A 81 -4.58 -11.77 -5.89
C TRP A 81 -5.43 -10.97 -6.87
N GLU A 82 -4.83 -10.41 -7.92
CA GLU A 82 -5.54 -9.67 -8.97
C GLU A 82 -6.58 -10.54 -9.68
N ASP A 83 -6.20 -11.79 -10.03
CA ASP A 83 -7.10 -12.72 -10.72
C ASP A 83 -8.30 -13.15 -9.86
N GLU A 84 -8.09 -13.35 -8.55
CA GLU A 84 -9.18 -13.69 -7.64
C GLU A 84 -10.16 -12.52 -7.46
N LEU A 85 -9.66 -11.28 -7.38
CA LEU A 85 -10.51 -10.09 -7.34
C LEU A 85 -11.31 -9.95 -8.65
N GLU A 86 -10.70 -10.27 -9.79
CA GLU A 86 -11.38 -10.25 -11.09
C GLU A 86 -12.53 -11.25 -11.15
N LYS A 87 -12.31 -12.49 -10.70
CA LYS A 87 -13.33 -13.55 -10.69
C LYS A 87 -14.58 -13.19 -9.89
N VAL A 88 -14.40 -12.44 -8.80
CA VAL A 88 -15.53 -11.99 -7.96
C VAL A 88 -16.04 -10.60 -8.34
N ASN A 89 -15.55 -10.06 -9.45
CA ASN A 89 -15.98 -8.78 -10.03
C ASN A 89 -15.83 -7.58 -9.06
N VAL A 90 -14.76 -7.59 -8.25
CA VAL A 90 -14.39 -6.44 -7.40
C VAL A 90 -13.72 -5.38 -8.26
N GLU A 91 -14.02 -4.10 -7.98
CA GLU A 91 -13.28 -3.00 -8.58
C GLU A 91 -11.78 -3.10 -8.22
N ARG A 92 -10.92 -2.84 -9.20
CA ARG A 92 -9.46 -2.96 -9.08
C ARG A 92 -8.80 -1.66 -9.51
N PRO A 93 -7.56 -1.39 -9.07
CA PRO A 93 -6.86 -0.16 -9.42
C PRO A 93 -6.90 0.16 -10.92
N ARG A 94 -6.73 -0.84 -11.77
CA ARG A 94 -6.72 -0.69 -13.23
C ARG A 94 -8.00 -0.09 -13.83
N ILE A 95 -9.15 -0.30 -13.19
CA ILE A 95 -10.44 0.22 -13.67
C ILE A 95 -10.95 1.43 -12.88
N MET A 96 -10.27 1.78 -11.79
CA MET A 96 -10.59 2.95 -10.98
C MET A 96 -9.92 4.20 -11.55
N LYS A 97 -10.68 4.99 -12.29
CA LYS A 97 -10.15 6.22 -12.90
C LYS A 97 -9.63 7.20 -11.84
N GLY A 98 -8.35 7.54 -11.93
CA GLY A 98 -7.71 8.52 -11.05
C GLY A 98 -7.18 7.98 -9.74
N ILE A 99 -7.24 6.67 -9.50
CA ILE A 99 -6.70 6.05 -8.27
C ILE A 99 -5.20 6.34 -8.09
N GLU A 100 -4.44 6.46 -9.17
CA GLU A 100 -3.03 6.82 -9.15
C GLU A 100 -2.80 8.16 -8.41
N LYS A 101 -3.58 9.19 -8.76
CA LYS A 101 -3.51 10.50 -8.10
C LYS A 101 -3.96 10.45 -6.65
N VAL A 102 -4.95 9.62 -6.34
CA VAL A 102 -5.41 9.42 -4.96
C VAL A 102 -4.31 8.75 -4.13
N ALA A 103 -3.60 7.78 -4.70
CA ALA A 103 -2.47 7.14 -4.04
C ALA A 103 -1.31 8.13 -3.78
N ASP A 104 -1.00 9.01 -4.72
CA ASP A 104 0.02 10.04 -4.54
C ASP A 104 -0.38 11.05 -3.45
N VAL A 105 -1.65 11.45 -3.40
CA VAL A 105 -2.16 12.32 -2.31
C VAL A 105 -2.12 11.60 -0.96
N ASP A 106 -2.45 10.31 -0.90
CA ASP A 106 -2.33 9.51 0.34
C ASP A 106 -0.86 9.43 0.81
N ALA A 107 0.10 9.31 -0.10
CA ALA A 107 1.52 9.35 0.21
C ALA A 107 1.95 10.71 0.80
N VAL A 108 1.47 11.83 0.24
CA VAL A 108 1.70 13.18 0.79
C VAL A 108 1.13 13.28 2.20
N LEU A 109 -0.10 12.86 2.41
CA LEU A 109 -0.73 12.90 3.73
C LEU A 109 0.02 12.04 4.75
N GLY A 110 0.50 10.87 4.35
CA GLY A 110 1.33 10.01 5.17
C GLY A 110 2.68 10.66 5.56
N SER A 111 3.26 11.45 4.65
CA SER A 111 4.50 12.19 4.92
C SER A 111 4.29 13.44 5.76
N LEU A 112 3.13 14.10 5.64
CA LEU A 112 2.76 15.25 6.50
C LEU A 112 2.47 14.82 7.94
N LEU A 113 1.84 13.66 8.12
CA LEU A 113 1.37 13.15 9.40
C LEU A 113 1.93 11.74 9.67
N PRO A 114 3.27 11.57 9.72
CA PRO A 114 3.85 10.26 9.95
C PRO A 114 3.44 9.72 11.32
N TRP A 115 2.84 8.54 11.32
CA TRP A 115 2.26 7.91 12.50
C TRP A 115 3.23 7.85 13.70
N ARG A 116 4.51 7.69 13.45
CA ARG A 116 5.55 7.65 14.49
C ARG A 116 5.71 8.96 15.26
N VAL A 117 5.36 10.09 14.67
CA VAL A 117 5.47 11.42 15.31
C VAL A 117 4.13 12.06 15.61
N THR A 118 3.03 11.44 15.20
CA THR A 118 1.67 11.95 15.46
C THR A 118 0.90 11.13 16.49
N ASN A 119 1.27 9.87 16.73
CA ASN A 119 0.67 9.03 17.74
C ASN A 119 1.32 9.25 19.11
N SER A 120 0.57 9.77 20.08
CA SER A 120 1.06 10.10 21.42
C SER A 120 1.68 8.91 22.16
N ASP A 121 1.09 7.72 22.02
CA ASP A 121 1.55 6.53 22.74
C ASP A 121 2.89 6.04 22.17
N VAL A 122 3.06 6.17 20.84
CA VAL A 122 4.30 5.82 20.16
C VAL A 122 5.41 6.82 20.47
N LEU A 123 5.08 8.12 20.51
CA LEU A 123 6.05 9.16 20.87
C LEU A 123 6.65 8.93 22.26
N LEU A 124 5.85 8.52 23.24
CA LEU A 124 6.29 8.26 24.61
C LEU A 124 7.28 7.08 24.70
N MET A 125 7.26 6.17 23.73
CA MET A 125 8.14 4.98 23.69
C MET A 125 9.41 5.16 22.85
N GLN A 126 9.57 6.30 22.18
CA GLN A 126 10.70 6.55 21.29
C GLN A 126 11.71 7.52 21.91
N SER A 127 12.99 7.32 21.56
CA SER A 127 14.03 8.30 21.91
C SER A 127 13.92 9.54 21.01
N GLU A 128 14.37 10.68 21.52
CA GLU A 128 14.45 11.93 20.76
C GLU A 128 15.21 11.77 19.43
N GLN A 129 16.28 11.00 19.42
CA GLN A 129 17.07 10.73 18.21
C GLN A 129 16.23 10.03 17.13
N VAL A 130 15.39 9.06 17.52
CA VAL A 130 14.50 8.35 16.58
C VAL A 130 13.43 9.29 16.04
N ILE A 131 12.86 10.14 16.88
CA ILE A 131 11.86 11.13 16.49
C ILE A 131 12.46 12.14 15.49
N MET A 132 13.64 12.69 15.80
CA MET A 132 14.31 13.65 14.92
C MET A 132 14.69 13.03 13.58
N LYS A 133 15.23 11.81 13.58
CA LYS A 133 15.53 11.07 12.35
C LYS A 133 14.27 10.84 11.49
N CYS A 134 13.19 10.41 12.12
CA CYS A 134 11.91 10.20 11.42
C CYS A 134 11.39 11.50 10.79
N ARG A 135 11.50 12.63 11.51
CA ARG A 135 11.13 13.94 10.99
C ARG A 135 11.96 14.30 9.76
N ASP A 136 13.27 14.18 9.84
CA ASP A 136 14.19 14.57 8.77
C ASP A 136 13.99 13.71 7.51
N GLU A 137 13.78 12.39 7.69
CA GLU A 137 13.46 11.47 6.59
C GLU A 137 12.13 11.84 5.91
N ASN A 138 11.10 12.16 6.70
CA ASN A 138 9.79 12.56 6.16
C ASN A 138 9.83 13.93 5.48
N GLU A 139 10.63 14.89 5.98
CA GLU A 139 10.82 16.18 5.33
C GLU A 139 11.41 16.01 3.93
N VAL A 140 12.46 15.20 3.80
CA VAL A 140 13.09 14.90 2.49
C VAL A 140 12.09 14.23 1.54
N GLN A 141 11.30 13.30 2.04
CA GLN A 141 10.29 12.63 1.24
C GLN A 141 9.17 13.59 0.80
N LEU A 142 8.69 14.45 1.71
CA LEU A 142 7.67 15.43 1.42
C LEU A 142 8.11 16.41 0.31
N ILE A 143 9.36 16.89 0.37
CA ILE A 143 9.91 17.78 -0.68
C ILE A 143 9.84 17.09 -2.05
N LYS A 144 10.30 15.85 -2.15
CA LYS A 144 10.24 15.08 -3.40
C LYS A 144 8.81 14.87 -3.91
N LEU A 145 7.87 14.57 -3.00
CA LEU A 145 6.46 14.41 -3.35
C LEU A 145 5.84 15.71 -3.87
N MET A 146 6.17 16.85 -3.25
CA MET A 146 5.70 18.16 -3.70
C MET A 146 6.26 18.50 -5.09
N GLU A 147 7.54 18.28 -5.34
CA GLU A 147 8.15 18.45 -6.66
C GLU A 147 7.50 17.57 -7.73
N HIS A 148 7.22 16.30 -7.40
CA HIS A 148 6.52 15.37 -8.29
C HIS A 148 5.11 15.85 -8.65
N LEU A 149 4.42 16.45 -7.70
CA LEU A 149 3.07 17.00 -7.91
C LEU A 149 3.08 18.38 -8.56
N GLY A 150 4.25 18.99 -8.77
CA GLY A 150 4.40 20.28 -9.47
C GLY A 150 4.29 21.52 -8.59
N PHE A 151 4.63 21.37 -7.30
CA PHE A 151 4.69 22.47 -6.33
C PHE A 151 6.12 22.95 -6.14
#